data_8a8b48adcc814cd023590e25f709d372
#
_entry.id   8a8b48adcc814cd023590e25f709d372
#
_cell.length_a   1.000
_cell.length_b   1.000
_cell.length_c   1.000
_cell.angle_alpha   90.00
_cell.angle_beta   90.00
_cell.angle_gamma   90.00
#
_symmetry.space_group_name_H-M   'P 1'
#
loop_
_entity.id
_entity.type
_entity.pdbx_description
1 polymer ?
#
loop_
_entity_poly.entity_id
_entity_poly.type
_entity_poly.pdbx_seq_one_letter_code
_entity_poly.pdbx_strand_id
1 'polypeptide(L)'
;MSEIITGLTTKEKLNILADAAKYDVACTSSGVDRKGVKGSLGNSVSCGICHSFAGDGRCVSLLKVLMTNHCIFDCKYCLNRRSNDVPRATFEPDELCDLVIEFYKRNYIEGLFLSSGILRDPTYTMQKMCETLYLLRTKYRFNGYIHVKTIPGASDDLISMAGYLSDRVSVNMELPTDESLRKLAPNKSFTTILDPMGKLANTIGAHRIAVGKSEKMERSGINRYLAGSIFNTDHSTDCRLGDRGVDNYSLIPGSSGSSEKTVAKPADGLLPVMFHDLDRRRPFAPAGQSTQMIVGAGEETDYTLIRTAQTLYQNYDLKRVFCLLYTSDAADEE
;
A
#
# COMPACT_ATOMS: atom_id res chain seq x y z
N MET A 1 -26.46 -6.16 13.14
CA MET A 1 -25.26 -6.59 13.89
C MET A 1 -24.69 -7.77 13.11
N SER A 2 -23.63 -7.54 12.32
CA SER A 2 -22.95 -8.60 11.59
C SER A 2 -22.32 -9.56 12.60
N GLU A 3 -22.71 -10.82 12.55
CA GLU A 3 -22.08 -11.88 13.36
C GLU A 3 -20.61 -12.01 12.98
N ILE A 4 -19.73 -11.91 13.98
CA ILE A 4 -18.34 -12.33 13.82
C ILE A 4 -18.38 -13.86 13.73
N ILE A 5 -18.20 -14.39 12.52
CA ILE A 5 -18.08 -15.84 12.31
C ILE A 5 -16.73 -16.24 12.91
N THR A 6 -16.76 -16.75 14.13
CA THR A 6 -15.61 -17.33 14.80
C THR A 6 -15.36 -18.72 14.23
N GLY A 7 -14.12 -18.99 13.77
CA GLY A 7 -13.72 -20.32 13.30
C GLY A 7 -13.53 -20.45 11.78
N LEU A 8 -13.46 -19.33 11.03
CA LEU A 8 -13.12 -19.38 9.61
C LEU A 8 -11.72 -19.95 9.39
N THR A 9 -11.59 -20.86 8.46
CA THR A 9 -10.28 -21.35 7.99
C THR A 9 -9.57 -20.24 7.20
N THR A 10 -8.24 -20.29 7.11
CA THR A 10 -7.43 -19.38 6.30
C THR A 10 -7.92 -19.29 4.84
N LYS A 11 -8.41 -20.41 4.28
CA LYS A 11 -8.96 -20.44 2.92
C LYS A 11 -10.28 -19.66 2.81
N GLU A 12 -11.17 -19.79 3.77
CA GLU A 12 -12.44 -19.04 3.80
C GLU A 12 -12.17 -17.54 3.99
N LYS A 13 -11.28 -17.19 4.90
CA LYS A 13 -10.82 -15.80 5.07
C LYS A 13 -10.22 -15.24 3.77
N LEU A 14 -9.38 -16.02 3.08
CA LEU A 14 -8.80 -15.60 1.81
C LEU A 14 -9.88 -15.31 0.76
N ASN A 15 -10.86 -16.17 0.61
CA ASN A 15 -11.94 -15.96 -0.34
C ASN A 15 -12.69 -14.65 -0.05
N ILE A 16 -13.04 -14.40 1.20
CA ILE A 16 -13.75 -13.17 1.62
C ILE A 16 -12.86 -11.94 1.39
N LEU A 17 -11.62 -11.97 1.84
CA LEU A 17 -10.75 -10.80 1.87
C LEU A 17 -10.09 -10.48 0.53
N ALA A 18 -9.91 -11.49 -0.33
CA ALA A 18 -9.47 -11.28 -1.71
C ALA A 18 -10.61 -10.76 -2.60
N ASP A 19 -11.82 -11.28 -2.42
CA ASP A 19 -13.00 -10.74 -3.13
C ASP A 19 -13.29 -9.30 -2.70
N ALA A 20 -13.26 -9.01 -1.41
CA ALA A 20 -13.39 -7.66 -0.89
C ALA A 20 -12.32 -6.68 -1.42
N ALA A 21 -11.14 -7.18 -1.80
CA ALA A 21 -10.05 -6.37 -2.35
C ALA A 21 -10.21 -6.08 -3.86
N LYS A 22 -11.14 -6.70 -4.58
CA LYS A 22 -11.25 -6.55 -6.05
C LYS A 22 -11.44 -5.12 -6.51
N TYR A 23 -12.08 -4.29 -5.70
CA TYR A 23 -12.35 -2.88 -5.99
C TYR A 23 -11.17 -1.93 -5.68
N ASP A 24 -10.11 -2.43 -5.05
CA ASP A 24 -8.87 -1.69 -4.91
C ASP A 24 -8.06 -1.79 -6.20
N VAL A 25 -8.01 -0.71 -6.97
CA VAL A 25 -7.25 -0.72 -8.23
C VAL A 25 -5.78 -0.56 -7.95
N ALA A 26 -5.04 -1.65 -8.12
CA ALA A 26 -3.58 -1.62 -8.17
C ALA A 26 -3.08 -2.09 -9.53
N CYS A 27 -3.99 -2.68 -10.34
CA CYS A 27 -3.67 -3.29 -11.62
C CYS A 27 -4.95 -3.76 -12.31
N THR A 28 -4.84 -4.12 -13.57
CA THR A 28 -5.90 -4.75 -14.34
C THR A 28 -6.02 -6.23 -13.96
N SER A 29 -7.03 -6.59 -13.17
CA SER A 29 -7.43 -7.99 -13.03
C SER A 29 -8.20 -8.43 -14.29
N SER A 30 -7.99 -9.67 -14.75
CA SER A 30 -8.65 -10.16 -15.97
C SER A 30 -10.16 -10.35 -15.81
N GLY A 31 -10.67 -10.41 -14.58
CA GLY A 31 -12.10 -10.64 -14.29
C GLY A 31 -12.65 -11.98 -14.78
N VAL A 32 -11.80 -12.89 -15.26
CA VAL A 32 -12.21 -14.18 -15.84
C VAL A 32 -12.22 -15.26 -14.77
N ASP A 33 -13.40 -15.82 -14.51
CA ASP A 33 -13.57 -17.03 -13.69
C ASP A 33 -13.96 -18.19 -14.61
N ARG A 34 -13.13 -19.26 -14.64
CA ARG A 34 -13.37 -20.51 -15.35
C ARG A 34 -13.01 -21.70 -14.48
N LYS A 35 -13.99 -22.54 -14.19
CA LYS A 35 -13.75 -23.83 -13.53
C LYS A 35 -13.05 -24.79 -14.48
N GLY A 36 -12.08 -25.56 -13.96
CA GLY A 36 -11.45 -26.64 -14.70
C GLY A 36 -12.48 -27.68 -15.14
N VAL A 37 -12.40 -28.09 -16.40
CA VAL A 37 -13.27 -29.13 -16.99
C VAL A 37 -12.42 -30.38 -17.20
N LYS A 38 -13.01 -31.57 -16.96
CA LYS A 38 -12.33 -32.83 -17.14
C LYS A 38 -11.79 -32.94 -18.59
N GLY A 39 -10.48 -33.14 -18.75
CA GLY A 39 -9.80 -33.18 -20.02
C GLY A 39 -9.18 -31.87 -20.52
N SER A 40 -9.34 -30.75 -19.74
CA SER A 40 -8.63 -29.50 -19.98
C SER A 40 -7.59 -29.23 -18.90
N LEU A 41 -6.54 -28.47 -19.24
CA LEU A 41 -5.50 -28.05 -18.30
C LEU A 41 -5.84 -26.65 -17.75
N GLY A 42 -5.85 -26.53 -16.42
CA GLY A 42 -5.96 -25.26 -15.72
C GLY A 42 -7.39 -24.82 -15.40
N ASN A 43 -7.47 -23.88 -14.48
CA ASN A 43 -8.65 -23.10 -14.14
C ASN A 43 -8.24 -21.62 -14.06
N SER A 44 -9.20 -20.73 -14.19
CA SER A 44 -9.01 -19.29 -13.95
C SER A 44 -9.87 -18.88 -12.78
N VAL A 45 -9.29 -18.22 -11.80
CA VAL A 45 -9.99 -17.67 -10.62
C VAL A 45 -9.90 -16.16 -10.71
N SER A 46 -11.03 -15.50 -10.56
CA SER A 46 -11.13 -14.04 -10.75
C SER A 46 -10.57 -13.22 -9.60
N CYS A 47 -10.27 -13.82 -8.47
CA CYS A 47 -9.88 -13.10 -7.25
C CYS A 47 -8.48 -13.47 -6.75
N GLY A 48 -7.86 -12.55 -6.01
CA GLY A 48 -6.69 -12.77 -5.17
C GLY A 48 -5.34 -12.52 -5.82
N ILE A 49 -5.18 -12.64 -7.14
CA ILE A 49 -3.91 -12.37 -7.81
C ILE A 49 -4.08 -11.21 -8.78
N CYS A 50 -3.30 -10.18 -8.61
CA CYS A 50 -3.25 -9.04 -9.50
C CYS A 50 -1.88 -8.90 -10.17
N HIS A 51 -1.83 -8.16 -11.25
CA HIS A 51 -0.61 -7.89 -11.99
C HIS A 51 -0.23 -6.42 -11.90
N SER A 52 0.99 -6.13 -11.49
CA SER A 52 1.56 -4.79 -11.47
C SER A 52 2.74 -4.75 -12.44
N PHE A 53 2.86 -3.65 -13.19
CA PHE A 53 4.00 -3.47 -14.08
C PHE A 53 5.15 -2.83 -13.31
N ALA A 54 6.31 -3.47 -13.33
CA ALA A 54 7.55 -2.89 -12.86
C ALA A 54 8.05 -1.79 -13.84
N GLY A 55 8.98 -0.97 -13.41
CA GLY A 55 9.53 0.10 -14.25
C GLY A 55 10.28 -0.38 -15.49
N ASP A 56 10.68 -1.64 -15.53
CA ASP A 56 11.32 -2.32 -16.66
C ASP A 56 10.31 -3.01 -17.60
N GLY A 57 9.01 -2.81 -17.39
CA GLY A 57 7.93 -3.38 -18.21
C GLY A 57 7.53 -4.81 -17.86
N ARG A 58 8.19 -5.46 -16.89
CA ARG A 58 7.79 -6.80 -16.43
C ARG A 58 6.47 -6.74 -15.67
N CYS A 59 5.65 -7.77 -15.88
CA CYS A 59 4.44 -7.98 -15.11
C CYS A 59 4.76 -8.77 -13.83
N VAL A 60 4.42 -8.22 -12.68
CA VAL A 60 4.63 -8.83 -11.36
C VAL A 60 3.27 -9.31 -10.84
N SER A 61 3.17 -10.59 -10.53
CA SER A 61 1.95 -11.17 -9.93
C SER A 61 1.93 -10.93 -8.42
N LEU A 62 0.85 -10.32 -7.92
CA LEU A 62 0.71 -9.96 -6.51
C LEU A 62 -0.49 -10.68 -5.90
N LEU A 63 -0.32 -11.22 -4.69
CA LEU A 63 -1.47 -11.53 -3.85
C LEU A 63 -2.11 -10.21 -3.41
N LYS A 64 -3.33 -9.97 -3.87
CA LYS A 64 -4.11 -8.79 -3.51
C LYS A 64 -5.14 -9.17 -2.46
N VAL A 65 -5.01 -8.60 -1.27
CA VAL A 65 -5.83 -8.99 -0.13
C VAL A 65 -6.03 -7.83 0.84
N LEU A 66 -7.18 -7.81 1.51
CA LEU A 66 -7.40 -6.99 2.69
C LEU A 66 -6.87 -7.71 3.94
N MET A 67 -6.28 -6.97 4.87
CA MET A 67 -6.02 -7.49 6.21
C MET A 67 -7.32 -7.77 6.95
N THR A 68 -8.27 -6.85 6.82
CA THR A 68 -9.65 -7.02 7.31
C THR A 68 -10.61 -6.26 6.41
N ASN A 69 -11.83 -6.80 6.24
CA ASN A 69 -12.94 -6.07 5.63
C ASN A 69 -13.94 -5.54 6.68
N HIS A 70 -13.68 -5.73 7.98
CA HIS A 70 -14.34 -4.93 9.01
C HIS A 70 -13.93 -3.47 8.85
N CYS A 71 -14.90 -2.56 8.86
CA CYS A 71 -14.62 -1.14 8.79
C CYS A 71 -15.55 -0.36 9.71
N ILE A 72 -14.98 0.57 10.48
CA ILE A 72 -15.77 1.50 11.30
C ILE A 72 -16.32 2.68 10.50
N PHE A 73 -15.79 2.90 9.26
CA PHE A 73 -16.25 3.95 8.38
C PHE A 73 -17.42 3.49 7.52
N ASP A 74 -18.21 4.45 7.08
CA ASP A 74 -19.42 4.22 6.29
C ASP A 74 -19.36 4.99 4.96
N CYS A 75 -18.27 4.80 4.20
CA CYS A 75 -18.11 5.41 2.89
C CYS A 75 -19.12 4.83 1.91
N LYS A 76 -20.00 5.66 1.34
CA LYS A 76 -21.15 5.23 0.53
C LYS A 76 -20.79 4.42 -0.72
N TYR A 77 -19.60 4.63 -1.25
CA TYR A 77 -19.08 3.90 -2.42
C TYR A 77 -18.40 2.57 -2.08
N CYS A 78 -18.30 2.20 -0.80
CA CYS A 78 -17.49 1.05 -0.38
C CYS A 78 -18.39 -0.12 0.00
N LEU A 79 -18.18 -1.29 -0.61
CA LEU A 79 -18.88 -2.52 -0.23
C LEU A 79 -18.61 -2.94 1.21
N ASN A 80 -17.42 -2.62 1.71
CA ASN A 80 -16.99 -2.97 3.08
C ASN A 80 -17.38 -1.89 4.10
N ARG A 81 -18.31 -0.96 3.75
CA ARG A 81 -18.81 0.04 4.69
C ARG A 81 -19.51 -0.63 5.88
N ARG A 82 -19.51 0.06 7.02
CA ARG A 82 -20.05 -0.49 8.27
C ARG A 82 -21.51 -0.94 8.15
N SER A 83 -22.32 -0.20 7.38
CA SER A 83 -23.76 -0.45 7.23
C SER A 83 -24.10 -1.62 6.32
N ASN A 84 -23.16 -2.10 5.48
CA ASN A 84 -23.41 -3.25 4.62
C ASN A 84 -23.32 -4.57 5.41
N ASP A 85 -24.29 -5.45 5.14
CA ASP A 85 -24.32 -6.80 5.69
C ASP A 85 -23.61 -7.77 4.74
N VAL A 86 -22.29 -7.80 4.83
CA VAL A 86 -21.40 -8.68 4.05
C VAL A 86 -20.61 -9.58 4.98
N PRO A 87 -20.20 -10.78 4.53
CA PRO A 87 -19.32 -11.65 5.32
C PRO A 87 -18.04 -10.92 5.72
N ARG A 88 -17.68 -10.97 7.00
CA ARG A 88 -16.53 -10.26 7.54
C ARG A 88 -15.47 -11.24 8.00
N ALA A 89 -14.22 -10.90 7.71
CA ALA A 89 -13.06 -11.68 8.13
C ALA A 89 -11.90 -10.74 8.49
N THR A 90 -10.95 -11.28 9.27
CA THR A 90 -9.70 -10.60 9.62
C THR A 90 -8.58 -11.62 9.65
N PHE A 91 -7.46 -11.29 9.02
CA PHE A 91 -6.21 -12.01 9.20
C PHE A 91 -5.43 -11.47 10.39
N GLU A 92 -4.86 -12.39 11.17
CA GLU A 92 -3.77 -12.01 12.06
C GLU A 92 -2.45 -11.88 11.27
N PRO A 93 -1.49 -11.06 11.74
CA PRO A 93 -0.24 -10.80 11.03
C PRO A 93 0.53 -12.07 10.64
N ASP A 94 0.72 -13.01 11.58
CA ASP A 94 1.43 -14.26 11.31
C ASP A 94 0.69 -15.14 10.29
N GLU A 95 -0.65 -15.24 10.41
CA GLU A 95 -1.49 -16.02 9.49
C GLU A 95 -1.37 -15.51 8.05
N LEU A 96 -1.40 -14.19 7.87
CA LEU A 96 -1.23 -13.57 6.55
C LEU A 96 0.18 -13.76 6.01
N CYS A 97 1.20 -13.67 6.86
CA CYS A 97 2.58 -13.94 6.48
C CYS A 97 2.76 -15.37 5.99
N ASP A 98 2.25 -16.36 6.71
CA ASP A 98 2.34 -17.78 6.32
C ASP A 98 1.69 -18.00 4.95
N LEU A 99 0.50 -17.41 4.72
CA LEU A 99 -0.20 -17.49 3.44
C LEU A 99 0.63 -16.91 2.29
N VAL A 100 1.19 -15.70 2.47
CA VAL A 100 2.03 -15.03 1.46
C VAL A 100 3.25 -15.90 1.13
N ILE A 101 3.92 -16.43 2.13
CA ILE A 101 5.13 -17.25 1.94
C ILE A 101 4.81 -18.57 1.24
N GLU A 102 3.70 -19.23 1.59
CA GLU A 102 3.28 -20.45 0.91
C GLU A 102 2.94 -20.21 -0.56
N PHE A 103 2.28 -19.11 -0.90
CA PHE A 103 1.98 -18.73 -2.28
C PHE A 103 3.25 -18.39 -3.06
N TYR A 104 4.18 -17.69 -2.42
CA TYR A 104 5.47 -17.34 -3.02
C TYR A 104 6.33 -18.57 -3.31
N LYS A 105 6.45 -19.51 -2.34
CA LYS A 105 7.18 -20.77 -2.51
C LYS A 105 6.64 -21.63 -3.65
N ARG A 106 5.32 -21.58 -3.87
CA ARG A 106 4.65 -22.30 -4.97
C ARG A 106 4.69 -21.57 -6.31
N ASN A 107 5.35 -20.43 -6.36
CA ASN A 107 5.47 -19.63 -7.59
C ASN A 107 4.13 -19.06 -8.10
N TYR A 108 3.14 -18.90 -7.23
CA TYR A 108 1.85 -18.32 -7.59
C TYR A 108 1.91 -16.80 -7.64
N ILE A 109 2.77 -16.20 -6.80
CA ILE A 109 2.92 -14.76 -6.67
C ILE A 109 4.40 -14.38 -6.57
N GLU A 110 4.71 -13.14 -6.95
CA GLU A 110 6.01 -12.50 -6.77
C GLU A 110 6.00 -11.45 -5.66
N GLY A 111 4.81 -11.12 -5.16
CA GLY A 111 4.68 -10.11 -4.12
C GLY A 111 3.28 -10.03 -3.49
N LEU A 112 3.12 -9.01 -2.66
CA LEU A 112 1.92 -8.73 -1.90
C LEU A 112 1.40 -7.32 -2.21
N PHE A 113 0.09 -7.19 -2.44
CA PHE A 113 -0.63 -5.94 -2.32
C PHE A 113 -1.53 -6.02 -1.09
N LEU A 114 -1.21 -5.22 -0.07
CA LEU A 114 -1.92 -5.20 1.21
C LEU A 114 -2.71 -3.90 1.37
N SER A 115 -4.01 -4.04 1.57
CA SER A 115 -4.90 -2.96 2.02
C SER A 115 -5.71 -3.40 3.23
N SER A 116 -6.63 -2.57 3.72
CA SER A 116 -7.46 -2.92 4.88
C SER A 116 -8.70 -2.04 4.97
N GLY A 117 -9.78 -2.58 5.52
CA GLY A 117 -10.78 -1.80 6.23
C GLY A 117 -10.18 -1.23 7.53
N ILE A 118 -10.92 -0.40 8.24
CA ILE A 118 -10.46 0.24 9.49
C ILE A 118 -11.14 -0.44 10.67
N LEU A 119 -10.38 -1.26 11.43
CA LEU A 119 -10.94 -2.15 12.44
C LEU A 119 -11.37 -1.41 13.73
N ARG A 120 -10.50 -0.73 14.41
CA ARG A 120 -10.77 0.02 15.64
C ARG A 120 -10.64 1.52 15.44
N ASP A 121 -9.49 1.87 14.94
CA ASP A 121 -9.09 3.21 14.56
C ASP A 121 -8.00 3.10 13.46
N PRO A 122 -7.70 4.21 12.75
CA PRO A 122 -6.70 4.21 11.70
C PRO A 122 -5.30 3.78 12.15
N THR A 123 -4.87 4.22 13.33
CA THR A 123 -3.53 3.94 13.86
C THR A 123 -3.38 2.48 14.24
N TYR A 124 -4.36 1.90 14.94
CA TYR A 124 -4.37 0.47 15.29
C TYR A 124 -4.33 -0.41 14.04
N THR A 125 -5.15 -0.07 13.04
CA THR A 125 -5.18 -0.85 11.79
C THR A 125 -3.85 -0.77 11.04
N MET A 126 -3.29 0.44 10.93
CA MET A 126 -1.98 0.64 10.30
C MET A 126 -0.86 -0.07 11.06
N GLN A 127 -0.94 -0.11 12.40
CA GLN A 127 -0.01 -0.88 13.22
C GLN A 127 -0.02 -2.36 12.85
N LYS A 128 -1.19 -3.00 12.76
CA LYS A 128 -1.33 -4.41 12.37
C LYS A 128 -0.79 -4.68 10.96
N MET A 129 -1.01 -3.76 10.05
CA MET A 129 -0.42 -3.83 8.71
C MET A 129 1.11 -3.74 8.76
N CYS A 130 1.67 -2.78 9.49
CA CYS A 130 3.12 -2.67 9.68
C CYS A 130 3.73 -3.90 10.35
N GLU A 131 3.03 -4.50 11.31
CA GLU A 131 3.41 -5.76 11.96
C GLU A 131 3.58 -6.89 10.92
N THR A 132 2.59 -7.04 10.04
CA THR A 132 2.66 -8.01 8.93
C THR A 132 3.86 -7.74 8.02
N LEU A 133 4.07 -6.49 7.60
CA LEU A 133 5.19 -6.13 6.73
C LEU A 133 6.54 -6.36 7.42
N TYR A 134 6.64 -6.03 8.70
CA TYR A 134 7.85 -6.23 9.50
C TYR A 134 8.17 -7.72 9.63
N LEU A 135 7.20 -8.56 9.97
CA LEU A 135 7.38 -10.01 10.05
C LEU A 135 7.81 -10.60 8.71
N LEU A 136 7.19 -10.19 7.60
CA LEU A 136 7.60 -10.62 6.27
C LEU A 136 9.07 -10.28 5.99
N ARG A 137 9.49 -9.06 6.30
CA ARG A 137 10.87 -8.59 6.01
C ARG A 137 11.93 -9.17 6.95
N THR A 138 11.60 -9.42 8.23
CA THR A 138 12.55 -9.87 9.26
C THR A 138 12.49 -11.37 9.50
N LYS A 139 11.36 -11.88 10.00
CA LYS A 139 11.18 -13.29 10.37
C LYS A 139 11.25 -14.19 9.13
N TYR A 140 10.52 -13.85 8.08
CA TYR A 140 10.45 -14.66 6.86
C TYR A 140 11.50 -14.28 5.81
N ARG A 141 12.24 -13.18 5.99
CA ARG A 141 13.22 -12.65 5.04
C ARG A 141 12.67 -12.54 3.62
N PHE A 142 11.39 -12.21 3.51
CA PHE A 142 10.72 -12.06 2.23
C PHE A 142 11.26 -10.84 1.48
N ASN A 143 11.85 -11.07 0.32
CA ASN A 143 12.40 -10.03 -0.54
C ASN A 143 11.55 -9.74 -1.78
N GLY A 144 10.36 -10.34 -1.88
CA GLY A 144 9.40 -10.07 -2.94
C GLY A 144 8.83 -8.65 -2.87
N TYR A 145 8.16 -8.24 -3.94
CA TYR A 145 7.56 -6.92 -4.05
C TYR A 145 6.42 -6.73 -3.05
N ILE A 146 6.39 -5.61 -2.37
CA ILE A 146 5.30 -5.22 -1.46
C ILE A 146 4.75 -3.86 -1.86
N HIS A 147 3.45 -3.84 -2.12
CA HIS A 147 2.67 -2.61 -2.25
C HIS A 147 1.71 -2.51 -1.07
N VAL A 148 1.79 -1.46 -0.30
CA VAL A 148 0.89 -1.21 0.83
C VAL A 148 0.03 0.01 0.59
N LYS A 149 -1.26 -0.11 0.90
CA LYS A 149 -2.19 1.01 0.94
C LYS A 149 -2.28 1.52 2.37
N THR A 150 -1.75 2.70 2.63
CA THR A 150 -1.77 3.31 3.96
C THR A 150 -3.17 3.77 4.35
N ILE A 151 -3.41 3.79 5.64
CA ILE A 151 -4.71 4.20 6.20
C ILE A 151 -4.68 5.71 6.47
N PRO A 152 -5.55 6.51 5.81
CA PRO A 152 -5.69 7.92 6.11
C PRO A 152 -6.03 8.17 7.58
N GLY A 153 -5.32 9.11 8.21
CA GLY A 153 -5.49 9.42 9.64
C GLY A 153 -4.69 8.53 10.60
N ALA A 154 -3.91 7.58 10.10
CA ALA A 154 -2.93 6.85 10.92
C ALA A 154 -1.75 7.76 11.31
N SER A 155 -1.02 7.37 12.36
CA SER A 155 0.15 8.13 12.81
C SER A 155 1.24 8.18 11.73
N ASP A 156 1.93 9.33 11.65
CA ASP A 156 3.00 9.57 10.68
C ASP A 156 4.14 8.56 10.79
N ASP A 157 4.47 8.13 12.01
CA ASP A 157 5.52 7.16 12.26
C ASP A 157 5.21 5.80 11.64
N LEU A 158 3.96 5.34 11.71
CA LEU A 158 3.53 4.10 11.08
C LEU A 158 3.47 4.21 9.56
N ILE A 159 3.06 5.36 9.03
CA ILE A 159 3.10 5.61 7.59
C ILE A 159 4.54 5.63 7.08
N SER A 160 5.45 6.24 7.83
CA SER A 160 6.88 6.22 7.53
C SER A 160 7.46 4.81 7.61
N MET A 161 7.12 4.03 8.64
CA MET A 161 7.52 2.63 8.77
C MET A 161 7.08 1.81 7.56
N ALA A 162 5.83 1.98 7.12
CA ALA A 162 5.32 1.30 5.92
C ALA A 162 6.14 1.65 4.67
N GLY A 163 6.61 2.89 4.55
CA GLY A 163 7.49 3.32 3.46
C GLY A 163 8.84 2.58 3.43
N TYR A 164 9.44 2.31 4.58
CA TYR A 164 10.69 1.51 4.66
C TYR A 164 10.46 0.01 4.42
N LEU A 165 9.30 -0.51 4.77
CA LEU A 165 9.00 -1.94 4.67
C LEU A 165 8.42 -2.34 3.31
N SER A 166 7.96 -1.38 2.51
CA SER A 166 7.33 -1.64 1.21
C SER A 166 8.12 -1.06 0.04
N ASP A 167 7.83 -1.57 -1.15
CA ASP A 167 8.41 -1.05 -2.40
C ASP A 167 7.56 0.08 -2.98
N ARG A 168 6.25 0.02 -2.78
CA ARG A 168 5.32 1.08 -3.16
C ARG A 168 4.33 1.36 -2.04
N VAL A 169 4.01 2.64 -1.89
CA VAL A 169 2.97 3.12 -0.96
C VAL A 169 1.84 3.76 -1.76
N SER A 170 0.61 3.58 -1.33
CA SER A 170 -0.51 4.35 -1.86
C SER A 170 -1.36 4.96 -0.75
N VAL A 171 -1.80 6.18 -1.00
CA VAL A 171 -2.81 6.89 -0.20
C VAL A 171 -3.94 7.24 -1.14
N ASN A 172 -5.12 6.69 -0.93
CA ASN A 172 -6.22 6.93 -1.85
C ASN A 172 -6.85 8.30 -1.64
N MET A 173 -6.90 9.06 -2.73
CA MET A 173 -7.62 10.35 -2.80
C MET A 173 -9.14 10.13 -2.71
N GLU A 174 -9.61 9.06 -3.30
CA GLU A 174 -11.00 8.61 -3.44
C GLU A 174 -11.82 9.56 -4.32
N LEU A 175 -12.05 10.79 -3.91
CA LEU A 175 -12.91 11.75 -4.63
C LEU A 175 -12.14 13.05 -4.92
N PRO A 176 -12.40 13.71 -6.05
CA PRO A 176 -11.62 14.84 -6.51
C PRO A 176 -11.94 16.16 -5.80
N THR A 177 -13.08 16.26 -5.11
CA THR A 177 -13.55 17.47 -4.43
C THR A 177 -13.82 17.22 -2.95
N ASP A 178 -13.63 18.26 -2.13
CA ASP A 178 -13.92 18.20 -0.70
C ASP A 178 -15.43 18.05 -0.43
N GLU A 179 -16.26 18.59 -1.31
CA GLU A 179 -17.71 18.47 -1.23
C GLU A 179 -18.15 17.01 -1.39
N SER A 180 -17.69 16.34 -2.44
CA SER A 180 -18.00 14.93 -2.68
C SER A 180 -17.39 14.03 -1.61
N LEU A 181 -16.19 14.35 -1.13
CA LEU A 181 -15.58 13.60 -0.04
C LEU A 181 -16.43 13.68 1.23
N ARG A 182 -16.91 14.87 1.61
CA ARG A 182 -17.80 15.02 2.77
C ARG A 182 -19.14 14.31 2.60
N LYS A 183 -19.70 14.35 1.38
CA LYS A 183 -21.00 13.71 1.06
C LYS A 183 -20.92 12.18 1.05
N LEU A 184 -19.84 11.62 0.50
CA LEU A 184 -19.70 10.18 0.24
C LEU A 184 -18.79 9.45 1.21
N ALA A 185 -17.88 10.15 1.87
CA ALA A 185 -16.92 9.57 2.85
C ALA A 185 -16.74 10.50 4.06
N PRO A 186 -17.77 10.73 4.88
CA PRO A 186 -17.78 11.77 5.94
C PRO A 186 -16.72 11.59 7.00
N ASN A 187 -16.14 10.39 7.12
CA ASN A 187 -15.05 10.08 8.06
C ASN A 187 -13.65 10.40 7.50
N LYS A 188 -13.55 10.88 6.25
CA LYS A 188 -12.29 11.27 5.60
C LYS A 188 -12.26 12.77 5.36
N SER A 189 -11.07 13.35 5.34
CA SER A 189 -10.83 14.74 4.95
C SER A 189 -9.61 14.83 4.04
N PHE A 190 -9.52 15.88 3.24
CA PHE A 190 -8.33 16.11 2.41
C PHE A 190 -7.06 16.26 3.24
N THR A 191 -7.13 16.84 4.42
CA THR A 191 -5.99 16.94 5.33
C THR A 191 -5.45 15.55 5.68
N THR A 192 -6.33 14.62 6.09
CA THR A 192 -5.91 13.25 6.46
C THR A 192 -5.38 12.43 5.27
N ILE A 193 -5.62 12.87 4.03
CA ILE A 193 -5.17 12.22 2.79
C ILE A 193 -3.92 12.91 2.23
N LEU A 194 -3.96 14.23 2.08
CA LEU A 194 -2.91 14.99 1.38
C LEU A 194 -1.67 15.20 2.24
N ASP A 195 -1.81 15.38 3.56
CA ASP A 195 -0.66 15.56 4.44
C ASP A 195 0.28 14.34 4.44
N PRO A 196 -0.23 13.09 4.62
CA PRO A 196 0.61 11.90 4.47
C PRO A 196 1.23 11.78 3.07
N MET A 197 0.46 12.10 2.03
CA MET A 197 0.94 12.04 0.64
C MET A 197 2.09 13.02 0.39
N GLY A 198 2.01 14.23 0.96
CA GLY A 198 3.09 15.24 0.90
C GLY A 198 4.34 14.79 1.66
N LYS A 199 4.18 14.23 2.86
CA LYS A 199 5.30 13.69 3.66
C LYS A 199 5.99 12.54 2.95
N LEU A 200 5.22 11.63 2.36
CA LEU A 200 5.74 10.52 1.55
C LEU A 200 6.53 11.05 0.34
N ALA A 201 5.99 12.03 -0.40
CA ALA A 201 6.68 12.63 -1.53
C ALA A 201 8.04 13.22 -1.15
N ASN A 202 8.08 13.99 -0.06
CA ASN A 202 9.31 14.60 0.45
C ASN A 202 10.33 13.53 0.88
N THR A 203 9.90 12.49 1.59
CA THR A 203 10.79 11.42 2.04
C THR A 203 11.32 10.59 0.87
N ILE A 204 10.46 10.23 -0.10
CA ILE A 204 10.87 9.52 -1.32
C ILE A 204 11.89 10.36 -2.09
N GLY A 205 11.65 11.66 -2.26
CA GLY A 205 12.56 12.58 -2.95
C GLY A 205 13.91 12.67 -2.26
N ALA A 206 13.93 12.83 -0.93
CA ALA A 206 15.16 12.88 -0.14
C ALA A 206 15.97 11.57 -0.25
N HIS A 207 15.31 10.41 -0.18
CA HIS A 207 15.97 9.11 -0.37
C HIS A 207 16.54 8.95 -1.79
N ARG A 208 15.83 9.38 -2.83
CA ARG A 208 16.34 9.34 -4.20
C ARG A 208 17.61 10.17 -4.34
N ILE A 209 17.63 11.37 -3.76
CA ILE A 209 18.82 12.23 -3.75
C ILE A 209 19.95 11.56 -2.99
N ALA A 210 19.70 11.02 -1.80
CA ALA A 210 20.70 10.38 -0.97
C ALA A 210 21.36 9.16 -1.64
N VAL A 211 20.59 8.38 -2.43
CA VAL A 211 21.13 7.26 -3.22
C VAL A 211 21.64 7.68 -4.61
N GLY A 212 21.69 8.97 -4.90
CA GLY A 212 22.23 9.52 -6.13
C GLY A 212 21.34 9.34 -7.37
N LYS A 213 20.04 9.15 -7.19
CA LYS A 213 19.07 9.13 -8.27
C LYS A 213 18.54 10.52 -8.57
N SER A 214 18.53 10.92 -9.83
CA SER A 214 17.91 12.15 -10.31
C SER A 214 16.47 11.86 -10.72
N GLU A 215 15.52 12.67 -10.22
CA GLU A 215 14.12 12.62 -10.67
C GLU A 215 13.98 12.71 -12.21
N LYS A 216 14.78 13.59 -12.80
CA LYS A 216 14.76 13.82 -14.24
C LYS A 216 15.18 12.59 -15.03
N MET A 217 16.20 11.87 -14.55
CA MET A 217 16.67 10.62 -15.13
C MET A 217 15.68 9.48 -14.90
N GLU A 218 15.06 9.43 -13.75
CA GLU A 218 14.06 8.41 -13.44
C GLU A 218 12.80 8.58 -14.29
N ARG A 219 12.33 9.82 -14.49
CA ARG A 219 11.19 10.13 -15.38
C ARG A 219 11.48 9.85 -16.85
N SER A 220 12.73 9.98 -17.28
CA SER A 220 13.15 9.64 -18.64
C SER A 220 13.38 8.14 -18.87
N GLY A 221 13.17 7.30 -17.86
CA GLY A 221 13.46 5.86 -17.92
C GLY A 221 14.94 5.51 -17.83
N ILE A 222 15.82 6.48 -17.65
CA ILE A 222 17.26 6.26 -17.50
C ILE A 222 17.57 6.00 -16.04
N ASN A 223 17.81 4.75 -15.71
CA ASN A 223 18.19 4.35 -14.36
C ASN A 223 19.72 4.51 -14.15
N ARG A 224 20.17 5.74 -14.01
CA ARG A 224 21.58 6.08 -13.73
C ARG A 224 21.71 6.75 -12.38
N TYR A 225 22.79 6.45 -11.68
CA TYR A 225 23.14 7.11 -10.43
C TYR A 225 23.93 8.39 -10.71
N LEU A 226 23.79 9.40 -9.85
CA LEU A 226 24.56 10.64 -9.95
C LEU A 226 26.02 10.38 -9.63
N ALA A 227 26.92 11.13 -10.29
CA ALA A 227 28.35 11.08 -9.99
C ALA A 227 28.60 11.45 -8.52
N GLY A 228 29.46 10.70 -7.85
CA GLY A 228 29.76 10.90 -6.43
C GLY A 228 28.73 10.30 -5.45
N SER A 229 27.69 9.63 -5.96
CA SER A 229 26.75 8.90 -5.10
C SER A 229 27.39 7.63 -4.54
N ILE A 230 26.79 7.11 -3.46
CA ILE A 230 27.21 5.84 -2.82
C ILE A 230 27.16 4.63 -3.77
N PHE A 231 26.45 4.74 -4.88
CA PHE A 231 26.31 3.67 -5.89
C PHE A 231 27.18 3.89 -7.13
N ASN A 232 27.86 5.02 -7.25
CA ASN A 232 28.70 5.35 -8.39
C ASN A 232 30.18 5.17 -8.03
N THR A 233 30.53 3.96 -7.59
CA THR A 233 31.91 3.59 -7.33
C THR A 233 32.33 2.51 -8.30
N ASP A 234 33.43 2.72 -9.00
CA ASP A 234 33.94 1.86 -10.07
C ASP A 234 34.26 0.41 -9.66
N HIS A 235 34.03 0.03 -8.42
CA HIS A 235 34.49 -1.23 -7.88
C HIS A 235 33.48 -2.03 -7.05
N SER A 236 32.19 -1.69 -7.02
CA SER A 236 31.33 -2.47 -6.14
C SER A 236 30.22 -3.21 -6.86
N THR A 237 30.45 -4.47 -7.06
CA THR A 237 29.43 -5.52 -7.06
C THR A 237 28.82 -5.73 -5.67
N ASP A 238 29.32 -5.05 -4.66
CA ASP A 238 28.92 -5.23 -3.26
C ASP A 238 28.08 -4.04 -2.80
N CYS A 239 26.77 -4.18 -2.89
CA CYS A 239 25.76 -3.22 -2.44
C CYS A 239 25.64 -3.12 -0.91
N ARG A 240 26.72 -3.42 -0.16
CA ARG A 240 26.74 -3.28 1.29
C ARG A 240 26.95 -1.83 1.66
N LEU A 241 25.87 -1.15 1.98
CA LEU A 241 25.83 0.21 2.52
C LEU A 241 26.55 0.37 3.88
N GLY A 242 27.11 -0.71 4.45
CA GLY A 242 27.64 -0.75 5.81
C GLY A 242 29.07 -0.30 6.03
N ASP A 243 29.93 -0.26 5.00
CA ASP A 243 31.38 -0.17 5.21
C ASP A 243 32.03 1.19 4.88
N ARG A 244 31.26 2.21 4.58
CA ARG A 244 31.81 3.54 4.32
C ARG A 244 31.19 4.55 5.27
N GLY A 245 31.96 4.95 6.25
CA GLY A 245 31.63 5.92 7.29
C GLY A 245 31.29 7.33 6.82
N VAL A 246 30.47 7.43 5.80
CA VAL A 246 29.83 8.69 5.39
C VAL A 246 28.37 8.55 5.71
N ASP A 247 27.95 9.17 6.78
CA ASP A 247 26.57 9.27 7.22
C ASP A 247 25.75 10.13 6.24
N ASN A 248 25.57 9.65 5.00
CA ASN A 248 24.70 10.29 4.04
C ASN A 248 23.22 10.26 4.48
N TYR A 249 22.92 9.52 5.54
CA TYR A 249 21.59 9.43 6.14
C TYR A 249 21.24 10.65 7.00
N SER A 250 22.23 11.46 7.41
CA SER A 250 21.99 12.72 8.12
C SER A 250 21.22 13.75 7.27
N LEU A 251 21.23 13.55 5.94
CA LEU A 251 20.49 14.41 4.99
C LEU A 251 19.04 13.96 4.76
N ILE A 252 18.63 12.83 5.33
CA ILE A 252 17.26 12.33 5.18
C ILE A 252 16.37 13.01 6.24
N PRO A 253 15.33 13.75 5.86
CA PRO A 253 14.42 14.36 6.83
C PRO A 253 13.81 13.28 7.75
N GLY A 254 14.02 13.42 9.04
CA GLY A 254 13.58 12.46 10.07
C GLY A 254 14.67 11.54 10.62
N SER A 255 15.93 11.60 10.12
CA SER A 255 17.05 10.80 10.64
C SER A 255 17.83 11.52 11.74
N SER A 256 17.61 12.80 11.98
CA SER A 256 18.29 13.60 12.99
C SER A 256 17.38 13.89 14.18
N GLY A 257 17.79 13.35 15.32
CA GLY A 257 17.63 13.98 16.64
C GLY A 257 16.24 13.93 17.25
N SER A 258 16.17 13.13 18.25
CA SER A 258 15.39 13.31 19.46
C SER A 258 14.77 14.72 19.64
N SER A 259 13.55 14.90 19.21
CA SER A 259 12.64 15.78 19.90
C SER A 259 11.61 14.88 20.59
N GLU A 260 11.75 14.75 21.91
CA GLU A 260 10.73 14.20 22.79
C GLU A 260 9.41 14.93 22.57
N LYS A 261 8.60 14.40 21.67
CA LYS A 261 7.17 14.65 21.67
C LYS A 261 6.54 13.39 22.21
N THR A 262 5.85 13.55 23.33
CA THR A 262 5.07 12.55 24.04
C THR A 262 4.36 11.59 23.09
N VAL A 263 5.02 10.45 22.88
CA VAL A 263 4.47 9.30 22.18
C VAL A 263 3.42 8.71 23.13
N ALA A 264 2.18 8.68 22.70
CA ALA A 264 1.16 7.89 23.38
C ALA A 264 1.71 6.45 23.54
N LYS A 265 1.70 5.95 24.79
CA LYS A 265 2.22 4.61 25.11
C LYS A 265 1.63 3.58 24.14
N PRO A 266 2.46 2.83 23.40
CA PRO A 266 1.97 1.76 22.55
C PRO A 266 1.35 0.67 23.43
N ALA A 267 0.19 0.21 23.04
CA ALA A 267 -0.58 -0.78 23.79
C ALA A 267 -0.01 -2.21 23.75
N ASP A 268 0.97 -2.50 22.88
CA ASP A 268 1.55 -3.84 22.73
C ASP A 268 3.05 -3.79 22.42
N GLY A 269 3.80 -4.71 23.05
CA GLY A 269 5.25 -4.71 23.13
C GLY A 269 6.06 -4.85 21.83
N LEU A 270 5.43 -5.10 20.67
CA LEU A 270 6.14 -5.27 19.40
C LEU A 270 6.50 -3.93 18.73
N LEU A 271 5.69 -2.89 18.89
CA LEU A 271 5.93 -1.58 18.25
C LEU A 271 7.29 -0.96 18.57
N PRO A 272 7.74 -0.88 19.82
CA PRO A 272 9.06 -0.33 20.13
C PRO A 272 10.19 -1.11 19.46
N VAL A 273 10.08 -2.45 19.41
CA VAL A 273 11.04 -3.32 18.74
C VAL A 273 11.05 -3.05 17.24
N MET A 274 9.90 -2.93 16.61
CA MET A 274 9.78 -2.64 15.19
C MET A 274 10.43 -1.30 14.82
N PHE A 275 10.24 -0.26 15.63
CA PHE A 275 10.87 1.05 15.40
C PHE A 275 12.38 1.03 15.62
N HIS A 276 12.85 0.28 16.62
CA HIS A 276 14.27 0.13 16.91
C HIS A 276 15.00 -0.66 15.81
N ASP A 277 14.40 -1.77 15.36
CA ASP A 277 15.02 -2.70 14.41
C ASP A 277 14.77 -2.31 12.94
N LEU A 278 14.04 -1.22 12.69
CA LEU A 278 13.74 -0.77 11.35
C LEU A 278 15.02 -0.43 10.58
N ASP A 279 15.35 -1.21 9.57
CA ASP A 279 16.52 -0.94 8.72
C ASP A 279 16.24 0.26 7.78
N ARG A 280 16.57 1.44 8.29
CA ARG A 280 16.43 2.71 7.56
C ARG A 280 17.43 2.86 6.41
N ARG A 281 18.37 1.92 6.25
CA ARG A 281 19.26 1.86 5.09
C ARG A 281 18.56 1.30 3.86
N ARG A 282 17.42 0.63 4.04
CA ARG A 282 16.58 0.23 2.91
C ARG A 282 16.05 1.47 2.18
N PRO A 283 15.96 1.41 0.84
CA PRO A 283 15.32 2.48 0.09
C PRO A 283 13.87 2.67 0.55
N PHE A 284 13.49 3.91 0.77
CA PHE A 284 12.13 4.26 1.17
C PHE A 284 11.20 4.25 -0.05
N ALA A 285 10.23 3.34 -0.08
CA ALA A 285 9.26 3.17 -1.16
C ALA A 285 9.88 3.37 -2.56
N PRO A 286 10.86 2.54 -2.97
CA PRO A 286 11.66 2.79 -4.19
C PRO A 286 10.83 2.82 -5.48
N ALA A 287 9.69 2.17 -5.52
CA ALA A 287 8.74 2.25 -6.63
C ALA A 287 7.80 3.47 -6.54
N GLY A 288 8.00 4.34 -5.54
CA GLY A 288 7.27 5.58 -5.36
C GLY A 288 5.88 5.39 -4.77
N GLN A 289 5.09 6.47 -4.83
CA GLN A 289 3.71 6.46 -4.36
C GLN A 289 2.70 6.53 -5.50
N SER A 290 1.49 6.08 -5.22
CA SER A 290 0.34 6.15 -6.12
C SER A 290 -0.93 6.51 -5.35
N THR A 291 -1.97 6.87 -6.09
CA THR A 291 -3.31 7.14 -5.54
C THR A 291 -4.39 6.59 -6.44
N GLN A 292 -5.60 6.53 -5.92
CA GLN A 292 -6.80 6.15 -6.65
C GLN A 292 -7.87 7.22 -6.47
N MET A 293 -8.56 7.54 -7.56
CA MET A 293 -9.78 8.35 -7.58
C MET A 293 -10.93 7.53 -8.16
N ILE A 294 -12.12 7.79 -7.65
CA ILE A 294 -13.37 7.21 -8.14
C ILE A 294 -14.01 8.22 -9.12
N VAL A 295 -14.42 7.72 -10.28
CA VAL A 295 -15.04 8.50 -11.35
C VAL A 295 -16.50 8.12 -11.44
N GLY A 296 -17.40 9.12 -11.52
CA GLY A 296 -18.83 8.91 -11.69
C GLY A 296 -19.60 8.66 -10.38
N ALA A 297 -18.95 8.76 -9.22
CA ALA A 297 -19.63 8.67 -7.93
C ALA A 297 -20.24 10.00 -7.45
N GLY A 298 -19.82 11.11 -8.02
CA GLY A 298 -20.28 12.47 -7.75
C GLY A 298 -20.65 13.19 -9.05
N GLU A 299 -20.91 14.49 -8.94
CA GLU A 299 -21.29 15.37 -10.06
C GLU A 299 -20.07 16.04 -10.71
N GLU A 300 -18.85 15.56 -10.40
CA GLU A 300 -17.63 16.16 -10.91
C GLU A 300 -17.47 15.95 -12.41
N THR A 301 -17.03 17.03 -13.07
CA THR A 301 -16.73 16.98 -14.50
C THR A 301 -15.37 16.34 -14.78
N ASP A 302 -15.17 15.82 -15.99
CA ASP A 302 -13.88 15.29 -16.45
C ASP A 302 -12.77 16.33 -16.30
N TYR A 303 -13.08 17.61 -16.50
CA TYR A 303 -12.13 18.70 -16.29
C TYR A 303 -11.64 18.75 -14.84
N THR A 304 -12.54 18.61 -13.86
CA THR A 304 -12.19 18.59 -12.43
C THR A 304 -11.28 17.39 -12.12
N LEU A 305 -11.61 16.22 -12.65
CA LEU A 305 -10.82 14.99 -12.48
C LEU A 305 -9.41 15.15 -13.05
N ILE A 306 -9.29 15.66 -14.28
CA ILE A 306 -8.00 15.88 -14.97
C ILE A 306 -7.17 16.93 -14.22
N ARG A 307 -7.78 18.04 -13.79
CA ARG A 307 -7.11 19.10 -13.01
C ARG A 307 -6.59 18.56 -11.68
N THR A 308 -7.40 17.79 -10.96
CA THR A 308 -6.99 17.16 -9.71
C THR A 308 -5.84 16.19 -9.95
N ALA A 309 -5.92 15.32 -10.96
CA ALA A 309 -4.84 14.40 -11.30
C ALA A 309 -3.55 15.16 -11.65
N GLN A 310 -3.62 16.23 -12.45
CA GLN A 310 -2.50 17.08 -12.78
C GLN A 310 -1.83 17.68 -11.53
N THR A 311 -2.63 18.23 -10.62
CA THR A 311 -2.16 18.79 -9.35
C THR A 311 -1.46 17.74 -8.50
N LEU A 312 -2.02 16.53 -8.42
CA LEU A 312 -1.44 15.42 -7.69
C LEU A 312 -0.10 14.97 -8.26
N TYR A 313 0.04 14.88 -9.59
CA TYR A 313 1.32 14.59 -10.23
C TYR A 313 2.36 15.67 -9.98
N GLN A 314 1.97 16.94 -10.04
CA GLN A 314 2.89 18.07 -9.91
C GLN A 314 3.38 18.27 -8.47
N ASN A 315 2.50 18.13 -7.49
CA ASN A 315 2.78 18.52 -6.11
C ASN A 315 3.17 17.34 -5.19
N TYR A 316 2.82 16.10 -5.55
CA TYR A 316 3.02 14.94 -4.69
C TYR A 316 3.91 13.84 -5.29
N ASP A 317 4.59 14.12 -6.40
CA ASP A 317 5.48 13.16 -7.09
C ASP A 317 4.87 11.75 -7.25
N LEU A 318 3.60 11.72 -7.61
CA LEU A 318 2.90 10.46 -7.83
C LEU A 318 3.42 9.75 -9.08
N LYS A 319 3.61 8.45 -8.99
CA LYS A 319 3.93 7.62 -10.15
C LYS A 319 2.68 7.27 -10.96
N ARG A 320 1.53 7.13 -10.30
CA ARG A 320 0.23 6.83 -10.94
C ARG A 320 -0.93 7.39 -10.14
N VAL A 321 -1.90 7.91 -10.87
CA VAL A 321 -3.27 8.16 -10.42
C VAL A 321 -4.14 7.13 -11.13
N PHE A 322 -4.75 6.23 -10.37
CA PHE A 322 -5.69 5.24 -10.89
C PHE A 322 -7.09 5.84 -10.85
N CYS A 323 -7.84 5.70 -11.94
CA CYS A 323 -9.24 6.10 -12.01
C CYS A 323 -10.11 4.84 -12.01
N LEU A 324 -10.95 4.70 -11.00
CA LEU A 324 -11.92 3.63 -10.87
C LEU A 324 -13.29 4.16 -11.27
N LEU A 325 -13.91 3.56 -12.28
CA LEU A 325 -15.29 3.88 -12.61
C LEU A 325 -16.20 3.34 -11.51
N TYR A 326 -17.06 4.22 -10.98
CA TYR A 326 -18.13 3.81 -10.09
C TYR A 326 -19.19 3.05 -10.91
N THR A 327 -19.44 1.81 -10.54
CA THR A 327 -20.52 1.01 -11.12
C THR A 327 -21.59 0.79 -10.07
N SER A 328 -22.85 0.87 -10.46
CA SER A 328 -24.02 0.70 -9.58
C SER A 328 -24.07 -0.65 -8.88
N ASP A 329 -23.41 -1.67 -9.43
CA ASP A 329 -23.31 -3.01 -8.81
C ASP A 329 -22.73 -3.00 -7.37
N ALA A 330 -22.07 -1.91 -6.99
CA ALA A 330 -21.63 -1.70 -5.62
C ALA A 330 -22.70 -1.04 -4.72
N ALA A 331 -23.78 -0.52 -5.30
CA ALA A 331 -24.83 0.23 -4.63
C ALA A 331 -26.19 -0.50 -4.63
N ASP A 332 -26.40 -1.44 -5.55
CA ASP A 332 -27.71 -2.04 -5.82
C ASP A 332 -27.98 -3.35 -5.08
N GLU A 333 -27.12 -3.73 -4.13
CA GLU A 333 -27.46 -4.76 -3.13
C GLU A 333 -28.11 -4.11 -1.90
N GLU A 334 -29.23 -3.39 -2.11
CA GLU A 334 -30.21 -3.07 -1.06
C GLU A 334 -31.31 -4.12 -1.01
#